data_d3fbf4e2986ce5a528b4e351f332649d
#
_entry.id   d3fbf4e2986ce5a528b4e351f332649d
#
_cell.length_a   1.000
_cell.length_b   1.000
_cell.length_c   1.000
_cell.angle_alpha   90.00
_cell.angle_beta   90.00
_cell.angle_gamma   90.00
#
_symmetry.space_group_name_H-M   'P 1'
#
loop_
_entity.id
_entity.type
_entity.pdbx_description
1 polymer ?
#
loop_
_entity_poly.entity_id
_entity_poly.type
_entity_poly.pdbx_seq_one_letter_code
_entity_poly.pdbx_strand_id
1 'polypeptide(L)'
;MTFTPKTLSCFVASAAILFGASTSTAANRPAPSARSVGPAQLEMQVLLDRANFSSGEIDGKAGKNSREALAAFQAAHGLASGARSRKALLQALGAGTVKPIVSYTITAKDAAGPFNKTIPEDATEQSKLPGLYYTSVLEELAGKFHSAQALLKRLNPRARFIAGERIRVPNVLGAEQATRAQTGAVKIVVSKKASVLMVYDREGQVIFYAPVTSGSEHDPLPFGNWVITDVVRNPIYNYNPNLFWDADPANAKVKIAAGPNNPVGVVWMGINVPHYGIHGTPEAGEIGHSASHGCVRMTNWDATRVADLVKDGTPVVFEE
;
A
#
# COMPACT_ATOMS: atom_id res chain seq x y z
N MET A 1 -33.90 54.86 -56.53
CA MET A 1 -33.61 53.80 -57.49
C MET A 1 -33.96 52.47 -56.86
N THR A 2 -35.06 51.95 -57.29
CA THR A 2 -35.72 50.76 -56.84
C THR A 2 -35.25 49.57 -57.66
N PHE A 3 -34.81 48.48 -57.02
CA PHE A 3 -34.66 47.20 -57.67
C PHE A 3 -35.39 46.09 -56.89
N THR A 4 -36.35 45.51 -57.61
CA THR A 4 -37.24 44.41 -57.23
C THR A 4 -36.50 43.06 -57.31
N PRO A 5 -36.86 42.04 -56.49
CA PRO A 5 -36.22 40.73 -56.52
C PRO A 5 -36.86 39.80 -57.55
N LYS A 6 -36.07 39.02 -58.24
CA LYS A 6 -36.46 37.90 -59.09
C LYS A 6 -36.57 36.62 -58.26
N THR A 7 -37.78 36.07 -58.29
CA THR A 7 -38.07 34.71 -57.81
C THR A 7 -37.47 33.64 -58.73
N LEU A 8 -36.71 32.68 -58.18
CA LEU A 8 -36.31 31.48 -58.89
C LEU A 8 -36.90 30.27 -58.18
N SER A 9 -37.87 29.64 -58.81
CA SER A 9 -38.40 28.32 -58.40
C SER A 9 -37.34 27.22 -58.64
N CYS A 10 -37.07 26.46 -57.70
CA CYS A 10 -36.30 25.20 -57.85
C CYS A 10 -37.14 24.02 -57.37
N PHE A 11 -37.30 23.06 -58.26
CA PHE A 11 -38.01 21.79 -58.07
C PHE A 11 -37.37 20.97 -56.96
N VAL A 12 -38.17 20.49 -56.01
CA VAL A 12 -37.74 19.51 -54.98
C VAL A 12 -37.98 18.13 -55.56
N ALA A 13 -36.91 17.40 -55.85
CA ALA A 13 -36.93 15.98 -56.10
C ALA A 13 -36.80 15.23 -54.77
N SER A 14 -37.87 14.56 -54.35
CA SER A 14 -37.85 13.70 -53.14
C SER A 14 -37.12 12.38 -53.45
N ALA A 15 -35.92 12.24 -52.96
CA ALA A 15 -35.23 10.96 -52.88
C ALA A 15 -35.55 10.29 -51.54
N ALA A 16 -36.31 9.19 -51.57
CA ALA A 16 -36.58 8.35 -50.41
C ALA A 16 -35.30 7.57 -50.03
N ILE A 17 -34.66 7.98 -48.96
CA ILE A 17 -33.54 7.22 -48.37
C ILE A 17 -34.13 6.18 -47.41
N LEU A 18 -34.05 4.92 -47.81
CA LEU A 18 -34.32 3.76 -46.95
C LEU A 18 -33.24 3.68 -45.86
N PHE A 19 -33.60 4.07 -44.64
CA PHE A 19 -32.77 3.79 -43.47
C PHE A 19 -32.86 2.31 -43.14
N GLY A 20 -31.83 1.55 -43.52
CA GLY A 20 -31.59 0.20 -43.00
C GLY A 20 -31.19 0.29 -41.52
N ALA A 21 -32.07 -0.14 -40.63
CA ALA A 21 -31.77 -0.29 -39.23
C ALA A 21 -30.74 -1.43 -39.03
N SER A 22 -29.47 -1.08 -38.97
CA SER A 22 -28.43 -1.99 -38.52
C SER A 22 -28.57 -2.16 -37.00
N THR A 23 -29.16 -3.26 -36.57
CA THR A 23 -29.14 -3.69 -35.17
C THR A 23 -27.74 -4.08 -34.80
N SER A 24 -26.98 -3.11 -34.26
CA SER A 24 -25.73 -3.37 -33.60
C SER A 24 -26.01 -4.20 -32.34
N THR A 25 -25.80 -5.51 -32.41
CA THR A 25 -25.71 -6.37 -31.24
C THR A 25 -24.50 -5.92 -30.45
N ALA A 26 -24.71 -5.07 -29.44
CA ALA A 26 -23.71 -4.78 -28.43
C ALA A 26 -23.31 -6.13 -27.81
N ALA A 27 -22.14 -6.64 -28.19
CA ALA A 27 -21.55 -7.79 -27.55
C ALA A 27 -21.45 -7.48 -26.07
N ASN A 28 -22.21 -8.23 -25.28
CA ASN A 28 -22.22 -8.17 -23.82
C ASN A 28 -20.83 -8.59 -23.33
N ARG A 29 -19.90 -7.63 -23.24
CA ARG A 29 -18.61 -7.85 -22.59
C ARG A 29 -18.94 -8.18 -21.14
N PRO A 30 -18.62 -9.39 -20.65
CA PRO A 30 -18.80 -9.67 -19.24
C PRO A 30 -18.00 -8.64 -18.46
N ALA A 31 -18.65 -8.01 -17.49
CA ALA A 31 -17.97 -7.18 -16.50
C ALA A 31 -16.77 -7.94 -15.95
N PRO A 32 -15.60 -7.30 -15.70
CA PRO A 32 -14.46 -7.99 -15.15
C PRO A 32 -14.91 -8.71 -13.88
N SER A 33 -14.87 -10.03 -13.90
CA SER A 33 -15.27 -10.88 -12.79
C SER A 33 -14.53 -10.39 -11.56
N ALA A 34 -15.24 -10.09 -10.48
CA ALA A 34 -14.66 -9.81 -9.18
C ALA A 34 -13.66 -10.95 -8.91
N ARG A 35 -12.36 -10.63 -8.91
CA ARG A 35 -11.29 -11.63 -8.76
C ARG A 35 -11.54 -12.37 -7.46
N SER A 36 -11.95 -13.62 -7.54
CA SER A 36 -12.25 -14.44 -6.38
C SER A 36 -11.00 -14.56 -5.52
N VAL A 37 -11.15 -14.42 -4.21
CA VAL A 37 -10.07 -14.72 -3.26
C VAL A 37 -9.73 -16.20 -3.40
N GLY A 38 -8.60 -16.49 -4.07
CA GLY A 38 -8.12 -17.85 -4.18
C GLY A 38 -7.39 -18.26 -2.89
N PRO A 39 -7.71 -19.40 -2.25
CA PRO A 39 -6.94 -19.89 -1.11
C PRO A 39 -5.43 -19.91 -1.35
N ALA A 40 -5.02 -20.27 -2.56
CA ALA A 40 -3.62 -20.30 -2.98
C ALA A 40 -2.98 -18.89 -3.05
N GLN A 41 -3.74 -17.86 -3.41
CA GLN A 41 -3.22 -16.49 -3.45
C GLN A 41 -3.04 -15.92 -2.04
N LEU A 42 -3.99 -16.16 -1.15
CA LEU A 42 -3.90 -15.77 0.24
C LEU A 42 -2.71 -16.47 0.94
N GLU A 43 -2.55 -17.77 0.71
CA GLU A 43 -1.39 -18.52 1.20
C GLU A 43 -0.07 -17.90 0.71
N MET A 44 0.03 -17.59 -0.59
CA MET A 44 1.22 -16.98 -1.16
C MET A 44 1.54 -15.63 -0.53
N GLN A 45 0.56 -14.74 -0.36
CA GLN A 45 0.76 -13.44 0.29
C GLN A 45 1.27 -13.60 1.73
N VAL A 46 0.67 -14.51 2.50
CA VAL A 46 1.09 -14.77 3.89
C VAL A 46 2.50 -15.35 3.96
N LEU A 47 2.85 -16.28 3.08
CA LEU A 47 4.19 -16.89 3.08
C LEU A 47 5.26 -15.89 2.65
N LEU A 48 4.99 -15.05 1.66
CA LEU A 48 5.88 -13.96 1.24
C LEU A 48 6.07 -12.93 2.34
N ASP A 49 5.00 -12.48 3.00
CA ASP A 49 5.07 -11.56 4.14
C ASP A 49 5.96 -12.11 5.26
N ARG A 50 5.79 -13.39 5.60
CA ARG A 50 6.61 -14.08 6.60
C ARG A 50 8.08 -14.22 6.20
N ALA A 51 8.36 -14.25 4.90
CA ALA A 51 9.70 -14.32 4.35
C ALA A 51 10.36 -12.93 4.18
N ASN A 52 9.74 -11.86 4.66
CA ASN A 52 10.17 -10.46 4.48
C ASN A 52 10.11 -9.97 3.02
N PHE A 53 9.30 -10.60 2.19
CA PHE A 53 8.98 -10.15 0.84
C PHE A 53 7.52 -9.71 0.80
N SER A 54 7.24 -8.55 1.39
CA SER A 54 5.88 -8.03 1.54
C SER A 54 5.22 -7.79 0.19
N SER A 55 3.96 -8.16 0.09
CA SER A 55 3.08 -7.77 -1.02
C SER A 55 2.26 -6.50 -0.71
N GLY A 56 2.58 -5.80 0.38
CA GLY A 56 1.74 -4.76 0.94
C GLY A 56 0.56 -5.37 1.71
N GLU A 57 -0.64 -4.83 1.53
CA GLU A 57 -1.83 -5.32 2.21
C GLU A 57 -2.22 -6.74 1.74
N ILE A 58 -2.36 -7.67 2.68
CA ILE A 58 -2.85 -9.02 2.41
C ILE A 58 -4.37 -8.97 2.19
N ASP A 59 -4.80 -9.15 0.95
CA ASP A 59 -6.21 -9.08 0.54
C ASP A 59 -6.75 -10.39 -0.07
N GLY A 60 -5.86 -11.36 -0.33
CA GLY A 60 -6.16 -12.64 -0.97
C GLY A 60 -6.42 -12.54 -2.48
N LYS A 61 -6.10 -11.40 -3.12
CA LYS A 61 -6.29 -11.17 -4.56
C LYS A 61 -4.95 -11.18 -5.29
N ALA A 62 -4.95 -11.68 -6.52
CA ALA A 62 -3.78 -11.58 -7.39
C ALA A 62 -3.63 -10.12 -7.87
N GLY A 63 -2.48 -9.51 -7.61
CA GLY A 63 -2.17 -8.13 -7.99
C GLY A 63 -0.75 -7.95 -8.52
N LYS A 64 -0.40 -6.71 -8.90
CA LYS A 64 0.97 -6.31 -9.29
C LYS A 64 1.92 -6.60 -8.13
N ASN A 65 1.66 -6.03 -6.94
CA ASN A 65 2.51 -6.13 -5.77
C ASN A 65 2.83 -7.59 -5.40
N SER A 66 1.83 -8.48 -5.39
CA SER A 66 2.05 -9.91 -5.08
C SER A 66 2.92 -10.63 -6.13
N ARG A 67 2.78 -10.27 -7.43
CA ARG A 67 3.62 -10.87 -8.48
C ARG A 67 5.07 -10.40 -8.38
N GLU A 68 5.27 -9.12 -8.11
CA GLU A 68 6.59 -8.51 -7.98
C GLU A 68 7.31 -9.00 -6.71
N ALA A 69 6.62 -9.10 -5.57
CA ALA A 69 7.16 -9.68 -4.35
C ALA A 69 7.59 -11.15 -4.57
N LEU A 70 6.78 -11.93 -5.29
CA LEU A 70 7.13 -13.31 -5.64
C LEU A 70 8.36 -13.37 -6.55
N ALA A 71 8.44 -12.50 -7.56
CA ALA A 71 9.59 -12.44 -8.47
C ALA A 71 10.87 -12.02 -7.72
N ALA A 72 10.78 -11.05 -6.81
CA ALA A 72 11.88 -10.62 -5.96
C ALA A 72 12.37 -11.75 -5.05
N PHE A 73 11.45 -12.48 -4.40
CA PHE A 73 11.78 -13.65 -3.61
C PHE A 73 12.51 -14.72 -4.43
N GLN A 74 12.01 -15.02 -5.64
CA GLN A 74 12.64 -15.98 -6.53
C GLN A 74 14.05 -15.55 -6.92
N ALA A 75 14.24 -14.29 -7.28
CA ALA A 75 15.55 -13.74 -7.64
C ALA A 75 16.53 -13.81 -6.47
N ALA A 76 16.11 -13.40 -5.28
CA ALA A 76 16.95 -13.43 -4.07
C ALA A 76 17.39 -14.84 -3.66
N HIS A 77 16.61 -15.86 -4.01
CA HIS A 77 16.90 -17.27 -3.65
C HIS A 77 17.40 -18.11 -4.84
N GLY A 78 17.72 -17.50 -5.98
CA GLY A 78 18.21 -18.21 -7.17
C GLY A 78 17.20 -19.21 -7.74
N LEU A 79 15.89 -19.00 -7.54
CA LEU A 79 14.84 -19.89 -7.98
C LEU A 79 14.38 -19.53 -9.40
N ALA A 80 14.40 -20.49 -10.32
CA ALA A 80 13.92 -20.27 -11.68
C ALA A 80 12.42 -19.95 -11.70
N SER A 81 11.99 -19.09 -12.62
CA SER A 81 10.56 -18.86 -12.91
C SER A 81 9.97 -20.03 -13.70
N GLY A 82 8.69 -20.39 -13.43
CA GLY A 82 7.93 -21.39 -14.19
C GLY A 82 7.35 -22.54 -13.37
N ALA A 83 6.50 -23.34 -14.01
CA ALA A 83 5.71 -24.39 -13.33
C ALA A 83 6.55 -25.48 -12.65
N ARG A 84 7.71 -25.82 -13.22
CA ARG A 84 8.60 -26.86 -12.63
C ARG A 84 9.27 -26.41 -11.35
N SER A 85 9.46 -25.09 -11.17
CA SER A 85 10.04 -24.50 -9.97
C SER A 85 9.01 -24.24 -8.86
N ARG A 86 7.69 -24.37 -9.14
CA ARG A 86 6.63 -24.11 -8.16
C ARG A 86 6.80 -24.91 -6.86
N LYS A 87 7.21 -26.18 -6.96
CA LYS A 87 7.44 -27.03 -5.77
C LYS A 87 8.62 -26.51 -4.95
N ALA A 88 9.75 -26.20 -5.60
CA ALA A 88 10.93 -25.65 -4.92
C ALA A 88 10.62 -24.28 -4.30
N LEU A 89 9.88 -23.42 -5.01
CA LEU A 89 9.42 -22.14 -4.50
C LEU A 89 8.54 -22.29 -3.24
N LEU A 90 7.54 -23.14 -3.29
CA LEU A 90 6.66 -23.38 -2.14
C LEU A 90 7.42 -23.99 -0.95
N GLN A 91 8.39 -24.87 -1.20
CA GLN A 91 9.26 -25.39 -0.17
C GLN A 91 10.14 -24.29 0.45
N ALA A 92 10.77 -23.44 -0.36
CA ALA A 92 11.57 -22.31 0.10
C ALA A 92 10.75 -21.31 0.94
N LEU A 93 9.48 -21.10 0.57
CA LEU A 93 8.54 -20.28 1.33
C LEU A 93 7.96 -20.99 2.58
N GLY A 94 8.33 -22.26 2.84
CA GLY A 94 7.80 -23.03 3.98
C GLY A 94 6.36 -23.49 3.80
N ALA A 95 5.85 -23.59 2.58
CA ALA A 95 4.51 -24.14 2.33
C ALA A 95 4.40 -25.58 2.84
N GLY A 96 3.26 -25.89 3.46
CA GLY A 96 3.01 -27.17 4.11
C GLY A 96 3.54 -27.27 5.56
N THR A 97 4.48 -26.42 5.96
CA THR A 97 4.96 -26.32 7.35
C THR A 97 4.25 -25.19 8.11
N VAL A 98 3.87 -24.14 7.42
CA VAL A 98 3.16 -22.97 7.95
C VAL A 98 1.70 -22.97 7.53
N LYS A 99 0.78 -22.96 8.50
CA LYS A 99 -0.64 -22.73 8.20
C LYS A 99 -0.83 -21.25 7.85
N PRO A 100 -1.34 -20.90 6.65
CA PRO A 100 -1.48 -19.50 6.24
C PRO A 100 -2.56 -18.76 7.03
N ILE A 101 -3.55 -19.48 7.53
CA ILE A 101 -4.65 -18.94 8.35
C ILE A 101 -4.65 -19.66 9.69
N VAL A 102 -4.72 -18.88 10.76
CA VAL A 102 -4.78 -19.37 12.15
C VAL A 102 -5.99 -18.80 12.87
N SER A 103 -6.34 -19.44 13.99
CA SER A 103 -7.33 -18.88 14.92
C SER A 103 -6.64 -17.93 15.88
N TYR A 104 -7.27 -16.78 16.11
CA TYR A 104 -6.85 -15.79 17.08
C TYR A 104 -8.02 -15.43 18.00
N THR A 105 -7.79 -15.34 19.31
CA THR A 105 -8.79 -14.83 20.25
C THR A 105 -8.49 -13.36 20.49
N ILE A 106 -9.42 -12.49 20.15
CA ILE A 106 -9.32 -11.04 20.34
C ILE A 106 -9.11 -10.78 21.83
N THR A 107 -8.01 -10.16 22.17
CA THR A 107 -7.68 -9.85 23.56
C THR A 107 -8.46 -8.63 24.05
N ALA A 108 -8.55 -8.47 25.38
CA ALA A 108 -9.08 -7.24 25.96
C ALA A 108 -8.25 -6.02 25.52
N LYS A 109 -6.93 -6.18 25.33
CA LYS A 109 -6.04 -5.12 24.86
C LYS A 109 -6.39 -4.70 23.43
N ASP A 110 -6.64 -5.62 22.51
CA ASP A 110 -7.03 -5.31 21.12
C ASP A 110 -8.35 -4.52 21.06
N ALA A 111 -9.24 -4.73 22.03
CA ALA A 111 -10.55 -4.08 22.08
C ALA A 111 -10.62 -2.85 23.00
N ALA A 112 -9.51 -2.51 23.68
CA ALA A 112 -9.51 -1.42 24.66
C ALA A 112 -9.44 -0.03 24.01
N GLY A 113 -8.89 0.08 22.80
CA GLY A 113 -8.60 1.38 22.17
C GLY A 113 -7.48 2.14 22.88
N PRO A 114 -7.45 3.46 22.78
CA PRO A 114 -8.54 4.36 22.30
C PRO A 114 -8.82 4.24 20.81
N PHE A 115 -10.06 4.57 20.40
CA PHE A 115 -10.48 4.60 18.99
C PHE A 115 -11.03 5.98 18.63
N ASN A 116 -10.68 6.49 17.45
CA ASN A 116 -11.35 7.64 16.88
C ASN A 116 -12.62 7.17 16.15
N LYS A 117 -13.78 7.75 16.41
CA LYS A 117 -15.00 7.40 15.65
C LYS A 117 -14.86 7.73 14.17
N THR A 118 -14.21 8.86 13.89
CA THR A 118 -13.90 9.35 12.55
C THR A 118 -12.55 10.06 12.60
N ILE A 119 -11.82 10.04 11.49
CA ILE A 119 -10.63 10.85 11.28
C ILE A 119 -11.03 11.94 10.27
N PRO A 120 -10.96 13.23 10.64
CA PRO A 120 -11.21 14.32 9.69
C PRO A 120 -10.17 14.32 8.55
N GLU A 121 -10.57 14.78 7.36
CA GLU A 121 -9.61 14.98 6.25
C GLU A 121 -8.76 16.25 6.46
N ASP A 122 -9.33 17.28 7.07
CA ASP A 122 -8.65 18.55 7.32
C ASP A 122 -7.58 18.43 8.42
N ALA A 123 -6.36 18.90 8.11
CA ALA A 123 -5.21 18.83 9.01
C ALA A 123 -5.41 19.63 10.32
N THR A 124 -6.14 20.76 10.27
CA THR A 124 -6.44 21.58 11.44
C THR A 124 -7.38 20.82 12.39
N GLU A 125 -8.39 20.15 11.82
CA GLU A 125 -9.30 19.32 12.63
C GLU A 125 -8.57 18.08 13.18
N GLN A 126 -7.68 17.45 12.42
CA GLN A 126 -6.83 16.36 12.92
C GLN A 126 -5.97 16.81 14.10
N SER A 127 -5.44 18.03 14.06
CA SER A 127 -4.58 18.56 15.13
C SER A 127 -5.28 18.73 16.48
N LYS A 128 -6.60 18.75 16.51
CA LYS A 128 -7.42 18.83 17.72
C LYS A 128 -7.63 17.47 18.40
N LEU A 129 -7.31 16.38 17.71
CA LEU A 129 -7.46 15.03 18.25
C LEU A 129 -6.28 14.70 19.20
N PRO A 130 -6.52 14.00 20.31
CA PRO A 130 -5.47 13.61 21.26
C PRO A 130 -4.49 12.57 20.68
N GLY A 131 -4.88 11.89 19.58
CA GLY A 131 -4.11 10.93 18.83
C GLY A 131 -4.86 10.48 17.60
N LEU A 132 -4.14 10.06 16.55
CA LEU A 132 -4.72 9.50 15.33
C LEU A 132 -4.80 7.96 15.49
N TYR A 133 -5.69 7.51 16.39
CA TYR A 133 -5.88 6.11 16.72
C TYR A 133 -6.63 5.36 15.62
N TYR A 134 -6.67 4.05 15.68
CA TYR A 134 -7.57 3.25 14.84
C TYR A 134 -9.04 3.67 15.04
N THR A 135 -9.88 3.47 14.03
CA THR A 135 -11.30 3.81 14.11
C THR A 135 -12.15 2.69 14.70
N SER A 136 -11.60 1.48 14.79
CA SER A 136 -12.30 0.31 15.29
C SER A 136 -11.34 -0.83 15.63
N VAL A 137 -11.83 -1.80 16.41
CA VAL A 137 -11.14 -3.07 16.67
C VAL A 137 -10.80 -3.81 15.38
N LEU A 138 -11.68 -3.76 14.37
CA LEU A 138 -11.45 -4.39 13.07
C LEU A 138 -10.26 -3.77 12.34
N GLU A 139 -10.13 -2.45 12.37
CA GLU A 139 -9.01 -1.75 11.74
C GLU A 139 -7.69 -2.05 12.48
N GLU A 140 -7.70 -2.05 13.82
CA GLU A 140 -6.53 -2.43 14.61
C GLU A 140 -6.08 -3.87 14.31
N LEU A 141 -7.03 -4.81 14.23
CA LEU A 141 -6.74 -6.19 13.85
C LEU A 141 -6.24 -6.30 12.40
N ALA A 142 -6.77 -5.49 11.48
CA ALA A 142 -6.30 -5.45 10.11
C ALA A 142 -4.83 -5.01 10.04
N GLY A 143 -4.46 -3.94 10.75
CA GLY A 143 -3.06 -3.52 10.89
C GLY A 143 -2.19 -4.58 11.55
N LYS A 144 -2.65 -5.18 12.65
CA LYS A 144 -1.95 -6.23 13.39
C LYS A 144 -1.66 -7.48 12.56
N PHE A 145 -2.57 -7.84 11.64
CA PHE A 145 -2.44 -9.03 10.79
C PHE A 145 -2.10 -8.68 9.33
N HIS A 146 -1.60 -7.47 9.05
CA HIS A 146 -1.14 -6.98 7.75
C HIS A 146 -2.17 -7.15 6.63
N SER A 147 -3.45 -7.05 6.95
CA SER A 147 -4.53 -7.46 6.05
C SER A 147 -5.55 -6.36 5.79
N ALA A 148 -6.21 -6.46 4.65
CA ALA A 148 -7.40 -5.68 4.37
C ALA A 148 -8.51 -5.99 5.39
N GLN A 149 -9.19 -4.98 5.91
CA GLN A 149 -10.38 -5.16 6.75
C GLN A 149 -11.44 -6.04 6.05
N ALA A 150 -11.59 -5.87 4.72
CA ALA A 150 -12.48 -6.67 3.90
C ALA A 150 -12.11 -8.16 3.89
N LEU A 151 -10.81 -8.50 3.96
CA LEU A 151 -10.37 -9.89 4.10
C LEU A 151 -10.78 -10.46 5.45
N LEU A 152 -10.53 -9.74 6.55
CA LEU A 152 -10.93 -10.20 7.89
C LEU A 152 -12.43 -10.43 7.99
N LYS A 153 -13.26 -9.53 7.44
CA LYS A 153 -14.72 -9.73 7.35
C LYS A 153 -15.09 -10.99 6.55
N ARG A 154 -14.43 -11.24 5.39
CA ARG A 154 -14.69 -12.46 4.58
C ARG A 154 -14.28 -13.74 5.29
N LEU A 155 -13.17 -13.72 6.03
CA LEU A 155 -12.73 -14.87 6.81
C LEU A 155 -13.67 -15.15 8.01
N ASN A 156 -14.38 -14.13 8.49
CA ASN A 156 -15.17 -14.13 9.69
C ASN A 156 -16.55 -13.45 9.48
N PRO A 157 -17.44 -13.99 8.62
CA PRO A 157 -18.65 -13.28 8.19
C PRO A 157 -19.69 -13.05 9.30
N ARG A 158 -19.55 -13.71 10.44
CA ARG A 158 -20.45 -13.56 11.60
C ARG A 158 -19.79 -12.90 12.80
N ALA A 159 -18.51 -12.53 12.68
CA ALA A 159 -17.77 -11.92 13.79
C ALA A 159 -18.27 -10.49 14.07
N ARG A 160 -18.30 -10.14 15.34
CA ARG A 160 -18.57 -8.78 15.84
C ARG A 160 -17.31 -8.02 16.17
N PHE A 161 -16.15 -8.70 16.16
CA PHE A 161 -14.82 -8.18 16.50
C PHE A 161 -14.78 -7.55 17.90
N ILE A 162 -15.17 -8.33 18.90
CA ILE A 162 -15.16 -7.94 20.31
C ILE A 162 -14.19 -8.81 21.13
N ALA A 163 -13.76 -8.33 22.29
CA ALA A 163 -12.89 -9.08 23.20
C ALA A 163 -13.46 -10.46 23.53
N GLY A 164 -12.59 -11.48 23.56
CA GLY A 164 -12.93 -12.87 23.80
C GLY A 164 -13.45 -13.62 22.56
N GLU A 165 -13.77 -12.95 21.47
CA GLU A 165 -14.22 -13.60 20.26
C GLU A 165 -13.06 -14.28 19.52
N ARG A 166 -13.32 -15.50 19.00
CA ARG A 166 -12.34 -16.26 18.23
C ARG A 166 -12.55 -16.05 16.73
N ILE A 167 -11.53 -15.54 16.07
CA ILE A 167 -11.55 -15.20 14.64
C ILE A 167 -10.44 -15.93 13.88
N ARG A 168 -10.58 -15.99 12.55
CA ARG A 168 -9.57 -16.50 11.61
C ARG A 168 -8.80 -15.31 11.03
N VAL A 169 -7.46 -15.40 11.03
CA VAL A 169 -6.57 -14.29 10.62
C VAL A 169 -5.40 -14.82 9.80
N PRO A 170 -4.75 -14.00 8.96
CA PRO A 170 -3.48 -14.31 8.35
C PRO A 170 -2.41 -14.61 9.42
N ASN A 171 -1.61 -15.66 9.20
CA ASN A 171 -0.58 -16.09 10.13
C ASN A 171 0.74 -15.31 9.93
N VAL A 172 0.74 -14.03 10.22
CA VAL A 172 1.92 -13.15 10.06
C VAL A 172 2.67 -12.90 11.36
N LEU A 173 2.05 -13.13 12.52
CA LEU A 173 2.70 -12.91 13.81
C LEU A 173 3.91 -13.84 14.00
N GLY A 174 4.99 -13.30 14.59
CA GLY A 174 6.25 -14.01 14.80
C GLY A 174 7.25 -13.90 13.64
N ALA A 175 6.83 -13.44 12.46
CA ALA A 175 7.75 -13.13 11.35
C ALA A 175 8.64 -11.91 11.67
N GLU A 176 8.16 -10.98 12.49
CA GLU A 176 8.91 -9.81 12.97
C GLU A 176 10.18 -10.19 13.76
N GLN A 177 10.16 -11.31 14.49
CA GLN A 177 11.35 -11.80 15.21
C GLN A 177 12.45 -12.26 14.26
N ALA A 178 12.07 -12.86 13.12
CA ALA A 178 13.04 -13.23 12.08
C ALA A 178 13.69 -11.99 11.45
N THR A 179 12.94 -10.91 11.27
CA THR A 179 13.46 -9.63 10.75
C THR A 179 14.48 -9.00 11.72
N ARG A 180 14.16 -8.97 13.02
CA ARG A 180 15.08 -8.44 14.06
C ARG A 180 16.37 -9.23 14.21
N ALA A 181 16.35 -10.54 13.93
CA ALA A 181 17.55 -11.38 13.96
C ALA A 181 18.51 -11.10 12.78
N GLN A 182 18.03 -10.47 11.71
CA GLN A 182 18.83 -10.07 10.54
C GLN A 182 19.49 -8.68 10.75
N THR A 183 20.18 -8.50 11.87
CA THR A 183 20.90 -7.25 12.18
C THR A 183 22.12 -7.08 11.27
N GLY A 184 21.95 -6.47 10.12
CA GLY A 184 23.05 -6.29 9.18
C GLY A 184 22.72 -5.47 7.95
N ALA A 185 21.61 -4.72 7.97
CA ALA A 185 21.28 -3.84 6.86
C ALA A 185 22.44 -2.91 6.53
N VAL A 186 22.86 -2.92 5.26
CA VAL A 186 23.94 -2.07 4.75
C VAL A 186 23.37 -0.92 3.94
N LYS A 187 22.28 -1.14 3.20
CA LYS A 187 21.66 -0.10 2.41
C LYS A 187 20.19 -0.35 2.12
N ILE A 188 19.47 0.75 1.90
CA ILE A 188 18.14 0.76 1.30
C ILE A 188 18.29 1.15 -0.17
N VAL A 189 17.53 0.51 -1.05
CA VAL A 189 17.34 0.95 -2.45
C VAL A 189 15.85 1.11 -2.70
N VAL A 190 15.46 2.28 -3.23
CA VAL A 190 14.09 2.58 -3.66
C VAL A 190 14.11 2.79 -5.16
N SER A 191 13.41 1.91 -5.92
CA SER A 191 13.21 2.08 -7.35
C SER A 191 11.85 2.73 -7.61
N LYS A 192 11.88 3.92 -8.22
CA LYS A 192 10.68 4.66 -8.63
C LYS A 192 9.89 3.89 -9.67
N LYS A 193 10.58 3.37 -10.70
CA LYS A 193 9.98 2.63 -11.81
C LYS A 193 9.29 1.35 -11.36
N ALA A 194 9.93 0.61 -10.48
CA ALA A 194 9.35 -0.61 -9.93
C ALA A 194 8.34 -0.34 -8.81
N SER A 195 8.36 0.85 -8.19
CA SER A 195 7.57 1.22 -7.00
C SER A 195 7.85 0.28 -5.82
N VAL A 196 9.13 0.05 -5.54
CA VAL A 196 9.56 -0.89 -4.49
C VAL A 196 10.69 -0.31 -3.65
N LEU A 197 10.79 -0.80 -2.41
CA LEU A 197 11.91 -0.63 -1.51
C LEU A 197 12.53 -1.98 -1.21
N MET A 198 13.86 -2.07 -1.30
CA MET A 198 14.64 -3.24 -0.94
C MET A 198 15.69 -2.87 0.11
N VAL A 199 15.88 -3.75 1.09
CA VAL A 199 16.97 -3.65 2.06
C VAL A 199 17.97 -4.77 1.79
N TYR A 200 19.23 -4.41 1.71
CA TYR A 200 20.35 -5.32 1.44
C TYR A 200 21.22 -5.49 2.67
N ASP A 201 21.72 -6.71 2.88
CA ASP A 201 22.74 -7.01 3.85
C ASP A 201 24.18 -6.69 3.34
N ARG A 202 25.19 -7.08 4.13
CA ARG A 202 26.62 -6.86 3.80
C ARG A 202 27.10 -7.70 2.63
N GLU A 203 26.46 -8.81 2.40
CA GLU A 203 26.74 -9.77 1.32
C GLU A 203 26.04 -9.37 0.02
N GLY A 204 25.23 -8.28 0.04
CA GLY A 204 24.45 -7.79 -1.10
C GLY A 204 23.17 -8.61 -1.35
N GLN A 205 22.72 -9.41 -0.38
CA GLN A 205 21.46 -10.15 -0.48
C GLN A 205 20.29 -9.27 -0.07
N VAL A 206 19.15 -9.44 -0.76
CA VAL A 206 17.89 -8.78 -0.38
C VAL A 206 17.35 -9.48 0.87
N ILE A 207 17.33 -8.78 1.99
CA ILE A 207 16.81 -9.28 3.27
C ILE A 207 15.41 -8.76 3.59
N PHE A 208 14.95 -7.73 2.86
CA PHE A 208 13.60 -7.20 2.95
C PHE A 208 13.18 -6.59 1.61
N TYR A 209 11.93 -6.79 1.26
CA TYR A 209 11.29 -6.25 0.06
C TYR A 209 9.87 -5.78 0.40
N ALA A 210 9.48 -4.60 -0.07
CA ALA A 210 8.09 -4.15 0.00
C ALA A 210 7.72 -3.21 -1.15
N PRO A 211 6.46 -3.21 -1.62
CA PRO A 211 5.96 -2.16 -2.50
C PRO A 211 5.95 -0.83 -1.77
N VAL A 212 6.14 0.25 -2.52
CA VAL A 212 6.08 1.62 -2.02
C VAL A 212 5.29 2.53 -2.96
N THR A 213 4.83 3.62 -2.41
CA THR A 213 4.34 4.78 -3.18
C THR A 213 5.35 5.91 -2.99
N SER A 214 5.83 6.51 -4.08
CA SER A 214 6.87 7.53 -3.99
C SER A 214 6.73 8.56 -5.11
N GLY A 215 6.89 9.83 -4.75
CA GLY A 215 6.96 10.96 -5.67
C GLY A 215 5.84 11.03 -6.72
N SER A 216 5.58 12.22 -7.20
CA SER A 216 4.66 12.52 -8.32
C SER A 216 5.40 13.27 -9.42
N GLU A 217 4.67 13.75 -10.42
CA GLU A 217 5.24 14.69 -11.42
C GLU A 217 5.52 16.06 -10.81
N HIS A 218 4.70 16.48 -9.83
CA HIS A 218 4.87 17.76 -9.13
C HIS A 218 5.95 17.69 -8.06
N ASP A 219 5.98 16.62 -7.30
CA ASP A 219 6.93 16.38 -6.22
C ASP A 219 7.71 15.10 -6.51
N PRO A 220 8.73 15.15 -7.39
CA PRO A 220 9.47 13.96 -7.80
C PRO A 220 10.29 13.39 -6.64
N LEU A 221 10.49 12.06 -6.66
CA LEU A 221 11.44 11.41 -5.79
C LEU A 221 12.85 11.99 -6.06
N PRO A 222 13.58 12.46 -5.05
CA PRO A 222 14.92 13.02 -5.26
C PRO A 222 15.93 11.88 -5.52
N PHE A 223 16.20 11.58 -6.78
CA PHE A 223 17.17 10.55 -7.14
C PHE A 223 18.56 10.87 -6.61
N GLY A 224 19.28 9.86 -6.17
CA GLY A 224 20.63 10.03 -5.62
C GLY A 224 20.96 9.10 -4.49
N ASN A 225 22.06 9.42 -3.80
CA ASN A 225 22.58 8.67 -2.66
C ASN A 225 22.40 9.52 -1.40
N TRP A 226 21.69 8.98 -0.45
CA TRP A 226 21.31 9.62 0.80
C TRP A 226 21.73 8.74 1.99
N VAL A 227 21.49 9.22 3.19
CA VAL A 227 21.64 8.44 4.43
C VAL A 227 20.45 8.67 5.35
N ILE A 228 20.10 7.66 6.13
CA ILE A 228 19.15 7.83 7.23
C ILE A 228 19.76 8.77 8.26
N THR A 229 19.02 9.77 8.69
CA THR A 229 19.43 10.75 9.71
C THR A 229 18.80 10.50 11.07
N ASP A 230 17.61 9.92 11.07
CA ASP A 230 16.86 9.62 12.29
C ASP A 230 15.79 8.55 12.04
N VAL A 231 15.42 7.83 13.08
CA VAL A 231 14.32 6.87 13.08
C VAL A 231 13.38 7.21 14.24
N VAL A 232 12.23 7.79 13.93
CA VAL A 232 11.24 8.20 14.93
C VAL A 232 10.05 7.27 14.89
N ARG A 233 9.76 6.63 16.04
CA ARG A 233 8.57 5.79 16.21
C ARG A 233 7.43 6.60 16.81
N ASN A 234 6.22 6.38 16.30
CA ASN A 234 5.03 7.16 16.64
C ASN A 234 5.26 8.69 16.51
N PRO A 235 5.63 9.16 15.30
CA PRO A 235 6.00 10.54 15.08
C PRO A 235 4.79 11.46 15.26
N ILE A 236 5.06 12.68 15.76
CA ILE A 236 4.15 13.81 15.61
C ILE A 236 4.38 14.37 14.21
N TYR A 237 3.32 14.50 13.41
CA TYR A 237 3.43 15.08 12.08
C TYR A 237 3.32 16.60 12.13
N ASN A 238 4.38 17.30 11.70
CA ASN A 238 4.41 18.75 11.61
C ASN A 238 3.91 19.18 10.22
N TYR A 239 2.59 19.31 10.07
CA TYR A 239 1.99 19.75 8.82
C TYR A 239 2.37 21.21 8.51
N ASN A 240 2.84 21.43 7.29
CA ASN A 240 3.14 22.76 6.75
C ASN A 240 2.56 22.87 5.34
N PRO A 241 1.45 23.60 5.14
CA PRO A 241 0.79 23.69 3.83
C PRO A 241 1.72 24.23 2.73
N ASN A 242 2.72 25.04 3.07
CA ASN A 242 3.67 25.59 2.09
C ASN A 242 4.56 24.51 1.44
N LEU A 243 4.54 23.27 1.92
CA LEU A 243 5.28 22.15 1.35
C LEU A 243 4.44 21.34 0.35
N PHE A 244 3.17 21.71 0.12
CA PHE A 244 2.24 20.97 -0.72
C PHE A 244 1.61 21.90 -1.74
N TRP A 245 1.74 21.56 -3.00
CA TRP A 245 1.22 22.36 -4.12
C TRP A 245 -0.32 22.38 -4.18
N ASP A 246 -0.98 21.36 -3.65
CA ASP A 246 -2.42 21.15 -3.60
C ASP A 246 -3.06 21.54 -2.26
N ALA A 247 -2.26 22.01 -1.30
CA ALA A 247 -2.78 22.50 -0.03
C ALA A 247 -3.45 23.87 -0.18
N ASP A 248 -4.53 24.09 0.57
CA ASP A 248 -5.10 25.43 0.70
C ASP A 248 -4.10 26.36 1.39
N PRO A 249 -3.67 27.47 0.75
CA PRO A 249 -2.74 28.43 1.36
C PRO A 249 -3.27 29.08 2.65
N ALA A 250 -4.58 29.06 2.88
CA ALA A 250 -5.21 29.54 4.11
C ALA A 250 -5.02 28.59 5.31
N ASN A 251 -4.60 27.34 5.06
CA ASN A 251 -4.34 26.38 6.13
C ASN A 251 -3.17 26.81 7.01
N ALA A 252 -3.33 26.64 8.31
CA ALA A 252 -2.29 26.91 9.29
C ALA A 252 -1.26 25.74 9.36
N LYS A 253 -0.03 26.07 9.75
CA LYS A 253 0.94 25.04 10.20
C LYS A 253 0.44 24.47 11.52
N VAL A 254 0.27 23.16 11.58
CA VAL A 254 -0.25 22.48 12.77
C VAL A 254 0.57 21.23 13.10
N LYS A 255 0.49 20.81 14.37
CA LYS A 255 1.07 19.55 14.83
C LYS A 255 -0.05 18.53 14.97
N ILE A 256 0.07 17.43 14.25
CA ILE A 256 -0.88 16.33 14.28
C ILE A 256 -0.30 15.23 15.17
N ALA A 257 -1.08 14.81 16.16
CA ALA A 257 -0.64 13.84 17.16
C ALA A 257 -0.31 12.48 16.54
N ALA A 258 0.52 11.69 17.22
CA ALA A 258 0.91 10.35 16.81
C ALA A 258 -0.28 9.38 16.76
N GLY A 259 -0.10 8.30 16.02
CA GLY A 259 -1.06 7.20 15.93
C GLY A 259 -1.01 6.50 14.58
N PRO A 260 -1.63 5.32 14.45
CA PRO A 260 -1.61 4.54 13.21
C PRO A 260 -2.28 5.24 12.02
N ASN A 261 -3.21 6.16 12.30
CA ASN A 261 -3.90 6.98 11.31
C ASN A 261 -3.27 8.37 11.11
N ASN A 262 -2.06 8.59 11.64
CA ASN A 262 -1.27 9.78 11.33
C ASN A 262 -0.83 9.76 9.84
N PRO A 263 -0.82 10.90 9.12
CA PRO A 263 -0.40 10.97 7.72
C PRO A 263 0.96 10.32 7.41
N VAL A 264 1.90 10.34 8.36
CA VAL A 264 3.20 9.67 8.24
C VAL A 264 3.26 8.33 8.98
N GLY A 265 2.12 7.79 9.38
CA GLY A 265 1.99 6.50 10.04
C GLY A 265 2.70 6.41 11.38
N VAL A 266 3.14 5.18 11.72
CA VAL A 266 3.75 4.86 13.02
C VAL A 266 5.28 4.95 13.04
N VAL A 267 5.90 5.19 11.89
CA VAL A 267 7.36 5.33 11.75
C VAL A 267 7.68 6.41 10.72
N TRP A 268 8.65 7.24 11.07
CA TRP A 268 9.33 8.17 10.18
C TRP A 268 10.83 7.85 10.20
N MET A 269 11.42 7.67 9.04
CA MET A 269 12.87 7.56 8.81
C MET A 269 13.29 8.75 7.96
N GLY A 270 13.90 9.75 8.59
CA GLY A 270 14.42 10.94 7.91
C GLY A 270 15.64 10.60 7.05
N ILE A 271 15.81 11.33 5.96
CA ILE A 271 17.03 11.28 5.15
C ILE A 271 17.68 12.69 5.10
N ASN A 272 18.94 12.75 4.69
CA ASN A 272 19.67 14.02 4.60
C ASN A 272 19.24 14.92 3.42
N VAL A 273 17.95 14.83 3.03
CA VAL A 273 17.28 15.78 2.14
C VAL A 273 16.16 16.45 2.94
N PRO A 274 16.14 17.78 3.04
CA PRO A 274 15.11 18.49 3.80
C PRO A 274 13.70 18.10 3.36
N HIS A 275 12.85 17.78 4.33
CA HIS A 275 11.43 17.42 4.14
C HIS A 275 11.16 16.07 3.46
N TYR A 276 12.18 15.28 3.16
CA TYR A 276 12.03 13.93 2.58
C TYR A 276 12.31 12.84 3.61
N GLY A 277 11.60 11.73 3.48
CA GLY A 277 11.78 10.57 4.33
C GLY A 277 11.08 9.33 3.79
N ILE A 278 11.28 8.22 4.51
CA ILE A 278 10.58 6.95 4.31
C ILE A 278 9.68 6.74 5.53
N HIS A 279 8.38 6.49 5.32
CA HIS A 279 7.44 6.47 6.43
C HIS A 279 6.25 5.53 6.20
N GLY A 280 5.52 5.23 7.28
CA GLY A 280 4.27 4.51 7.24
C GLY A 280 3.11 5.32 6.68
N THR A 281 1.95 4.69 6.50
CA THR A 281 0.70 5.36 6.11
C THR A 281 -0.50 4.59 6.66
N PRO A 282 -1.62 5.27 6.96
CA PRO A 282 -2.90 4.63 7.23
C PRO A 282 -3.51 3.96 5.99
N GLU A 283 -3.11 4.39 4.80
CA GLU A 283 -3.68 4.00 3.50
C GLU A 283 -2.94 2.80 2.89
N ALA A 284 -2.91 1.68 3.63
CA ALA A 284 -2.18 0.48 3.20
C ALA A 284 -2.60 -0.05 1.82
N GLY A 285 -3.89 0.07 1.47
CA GLY A 285 -4.42 -0.37 0.17
C GLY A 285 -3.94 0.45 -1.03
N GLU A 286 -3.42 1.69 -0.81
CA GLU A 286 -2.93 2.58 -1.85
C GLU A 286 -1.45 2.37 -2.20
N ILE A 287 -0.73 1.57 -1.42
CA ILE A 287 0.70 1.34 -1.60
C ILE A 287 0.98 0.61 -2.93
N GLY A 288 1.82 1.24 -3.76
CA GLY A 288 2.16 0.76 -5.10
C GLY A 288 1.14 1.11 -6.19
N HIS A 289 0.07 1.87 -5.85
CA HIS A 289 -1.03 2.22 -6.76
C HIS A 289 -1.28 3.72 -6.92
N SER A 290 -0.68 4.55 -6.07
CA SER A 290 -0.82 6.00 -6.06
C SER A 290 0.55 6.70 -6.16
N ALA A 291 0.55 8.04 -6.17
CA ALA A 291 1.74 8.88 -6.06
C ALA A 291 1.76 9.60 -4.70
N SER A 292 2.92 10.15 -4.30
CA SER A 292 3.09 10.92 -3.09
C SER A 292 3.60 12.32 -3.37
N HIS A 293 3.66 13.17 -2.34
CA HIS A 293 4.31 14.48 -2.37
C HIS A 293 5.84 14.35 -2.12
N GLY A 294 6.48 13.40 -2.80
CA GLY A 294 7.93 13.23 -2.77
C GLY A 294 8.44 12.15 -1.83
N CYS A 295 7.88 11.99 -0.64
CA CYS A 295 8.29 10.97 0.33
C CYS A 295 7.99 9.54 -0.14
N VAL A 296 8.70 8.57 0.45
CA VAL A 296 8.47 7.15 0.24
C VAL A 296 7.49 6.62 1.29
N ARG A 297 6.28 6.25 0.85
CA ARG A 297 5.22 5.69 1.72
C ARG A 297 5.26 4.18 1.69
N MET A 298 5.11 3.57 2.85
CA MET A 298 4.99 2.12 3.06
C MET A 298 3.78 1.82 3.93
N THR A 299 3.35 0.57 3.98
CA THR A 299 2.42 0.17 5.04
C THR A 299 3.05 0.39 6.41
N ASN A 300 2.24 0.62 7.44
CA ASN A 300 2.75 0.82 8.80
C ASN A 300 3.60 -0.34 9.31
N TRP A 301 3.22 -1.58 8.99
CA TRP A 301 3.97 -2.78 9.39
C TRP A 301 5.28 -2.94 8.62
N ASP A 302 5.31 -2.62 7.32
CA ASP A 302 6.54 -2.68 6.52
C ASP A 302 7.52 -1.58 6.96
N ALA A 303 7.04 -0.35 7.21
CA ALA A 303 7.84 0.74 7.75
C ALA A 303 8.46 0.37 9.11
N THR A 304 7.68 -0.31 9.98
CA THR A 304 8.17 -0.80 11.27
C THR A 304 9.27 -1.82 11.10
N ARG A 305 9.14 -2.78 10.17
CA ARG A 305 10.16 -3.78 9.86
C ARG A 305 11.44 -3.14 9.32
N VAL A 306 11.32 -2.19 8.38
CA VAL A 306 12.50 -1.47 7.86
C VAL A 306 13.19 -0.68 8.97
N ALA A 307 12.43 0.00 9.83
CA ALA A 307 12.98 0.73 10.98
C ALA A 307 13.70 -0.16 12.01
N ASP A 308 13.37 -1.45 12.07
CA ASP A 308 14.09 -2.43 12.90
C ASP A 308 15.43 -2.88 12.28
N LEU A 309 15.60 -2.70 10.96
CA LEU A 309 16.79 -3.08 10.21
C LEU A 309 17.82 -1.95 10.08
N VAL A 310 17.40 -0.69 10.15
CA VAL A 310 18.23 0.47 9.84
C VAL A 310 18.59 1.29 11.09
N LYS A 311 19.55 2.17 10.94
CA LYS A 311 19.99 3.14 11.96
C LYS A 311 20.49 4.40 11.29
N ASP A 312 20.78 5.42 12.08
CA ASP A 312 21.48 6.62 11.62
C ASP A 312 22.76 6.26 10.85
N GLY A 313 22.97 6.93 9.71
CA GLY A 313 24.06 6.67 8.78
C GLY A 313 23.82 5.50 7.79
N THR A 314 22.68 4.77 7.87
CA THR A 314 22.38 3.73 6.87
C THR A 314 22.23 4.34 5.49
N PRO A 315 22.98 3.88 4.46
CA PRO A 315 22.88 4.37 3.09
C PRO A 315 21.51 4.12 2.47
N VAL A 316 21.02 5.12 1.73
CA VAL A 316 19.75 5.08 0.98
C VAL A 316 20.03 5.50 -0.45
N VAL A 317 19.61 4.69 -1.42
CA VAL A 317 19.71 5.01 -2.85
C VAL A 317 18.30 5.16 -3.40
N PHE A 318 18.01 6.31 -4.00
CA PHE A 318 16.79 6.52 -4.78
C PHE A 318 17.15 6.51 -6.26
N GLU A 319 16.59 5.57 -7.00
CA GLU A 319 16.83 5.35 -8.43
C GLU A 319 15.53 5.30 -9.23
N GLU A 320 15.65 5.42 -10.56
CA GLU A 320 14.52 5.39 -11.49
C GLU A 320 13.73 4.06 -11.46
#